data_c8479172d38118e58f23e9ccb4e56b5e
#
_entry.id   c8479172d38118e58f23e9ccb4e56b5e
#
_cell.length_a   1.000
_cell.length_b   1.000
_cell.length_c   1.000
_cell.angle_alpha   90.00
_cell.angle_beta   90.00
_cell.angle_gamma   90.00
#
_symmetry.space_group_name_H-M   'P 1'
#
loop_
_entity.id
_entity.type
_entity.pdbx_description
1 polymer ?
#
loop_
_entity_poly.entity_id
_entity_poly.type
_entity_poly.pdbx_seq_one_letter_code
_entity_poly.pdbx_strand_id
1 'polypeptide(L)'
;NQSHGSHTLGTAAGAYLGNNFYGYATEADIVCCGMPEEALTDVNIANSIAYIFRYAESVGKPAVINVSLGGHEGAHDGTSFLPRMFDGICGKGKLISVSAGNNGGTRVHLTGQFTEKDNELKTCVCPGDFNGYVDAWSKTSSPIGVKMFAYRSYYPEKIVYETPLFFPGGEGEVVYDSSKMPELARYYQGTIAFASEINPYNGKFHVLIESELSKVESSEAAYNVLGFAFVGDAGEQVDAWVGDRYEFFSQGFGLGGDYDYSISDLATGDSTITVGAYNSKNFYKSIGGQEIN
;
A
#
# COMPACT_ATOMS: atom_id res chain seq x y z
N ASN A 1 -11.58 10.09 -7.32
CA ASN A 1 -12.36 9.61 -8.48
C ASN A 1 -13.84 9.50 -8.08
N GLN A 2 -14.63 10.56 -8.33
CA GLN A 2 -16.04 10.64 -7.92
C GLN A 2 -16.93 9.53 -8.52
N SER A 3 -16.50 8.86 -9.56
CA SER A 3 -17.25 7.77 -10.21
C SER A 3 -17.07 6.42 -9.53
N HIS A 4 -15.97 6.16 -8.82
CA HIS A 4 -15.68 4.86 -8.22
C HIS A 4 -16.71 4.47 -7.14
N GLY A 5 -16.99 5.35 -6.18
CA GLY A 5 -17.99 5.12 -5.13
C GLY A 5 -19.39 4.88 -5.70
N SER A 6 -19.80 5.65 -6.73
CA SER A 6 -21.08 5.45 -7.41
C SER A 6 -21.14 4.11 -8.14
N HIS A 7 -20.04 3.66 -8.74
CA HIS A 7 -19.95 2.37 -9.42
C HIS A 7 -20.06 1.21 -8.41
N THR A 8 -19.31 1.26 -7.32
CA THR A 8 -19.36 0.23 -6.28
C THR A 8 -20.74 0.15 -5.62
N LEU A 9 -21.37 1.30 -5.33
CA LEU A 9 -22.74 1.38 -4.80
C LEU A 9 -23.73 0.79 -5.81
N GLY A 10 -23.65 1.14 -7.09
CA GLY A 10 -24.52 0.61 -8.14
C GLY A 10 -24.41 -0.90 -8.25
N THR A 11 -23.21 -1.47 -8.13
CA THR A 11 -22.99 -2.92 -8.13
C THR A 11 -23.58 -3.59 -6.88
N ALA A 12 -23.45 -2.96 -5.72
CA ALA A 12 -23.96 -3.51 -4.47
C ALA A 12 -25.49 -3.42 -4.36
N ALA A 13 -26.09 -2.26 -4.62
CA ALA A 13 -27.47 -1.97 -4.29
C ALA A 13 -28.22 -1.11 -5.32
N GLY A 14 -27.76 -1.04 -6.57
CA GLY A 14 -28.44 -0.28 -7.62
C GLY A 14 -29.86 -0.79 -7.88
N ALA A 15 -30.82 0.13 -8.00
CA ALA A 15 -32.22 -0.21 -8.18
C ALA A 15 -32.49 -0.93 -9.51
N TYR A 16 -33.45 -1.88 -9.50
CA TYR A 16 -33.93 -2.50 -10.73
C TYR A 16 -34.84 -1.54 -11.52
N LEU A 17 -34.37 -1.14 -12.68
CA LEU A 17 -35.08 -0.20 -13.57
C LEU A 17 -35.63 -0.87 -14.84
N GLY A 18 -35.91 -2.18 -14.80
CA GLY A 18 -36.43 -2.92 -15.96
C GLY A 18 -35.37 -3.28 -17.01
N ASN A 19 -34.09 -3.18 -16.68
CA ASN A 19 -32.96 -3.58 -17.52
C ASN A 19 -32.08 -4.61 -16.80
N ASN A 20 -31.03 -5.10 -17.45
CA ASN A 20 -30.13 -6.12 -16.89
C ASN A 20 -28.99 -5.52 -16.04
N PHE A 21 -29.03 -4.21 -15.71
CA PHE A 21 -28.01 -3.50 -14.95
C PHE A 21 -28.62 -3.05 -13.62
N TYR A 22 -28.50 -3.87 -12.58
CA TYR A 22 -28.97 -3.58 -11.23
C TYR A 22 -28.04 -4.24 -10.21
N GLY A 23 -28.09 -3.80 -8.97
CA GLY A 23 -27.28 -4.32 -7.87
C GLY A 23 -27.85 -5.61 -7.30
N TYR A 24 -27.08 -6.25 -6.42
CA TYR A 24 -27.50 -7.48 -5.78
C TYR A 24 -28.52 -7.26 -4.64
N ALA A 25 -28.43 -6.13 -3.96
CA ALA A 25 -29.28 -5.79 -2.79
C ALA A 25 -30.21 -4.61 -3.11
N THR A 26 -31.08 -4.78 -4.14
CA THR A 26 -31.95 -3.71 -4.68
C THR A 26 -32.95 -3.11 -3.68
N GLU A 27 -33.28 -3.86 -2.61
CA GLU A 27 -34.25 -3.46 -1.57
C GLU A 27 -33.56 -2.99 -0.27
N ALA A 28 -32.21 -2.84 -0.28
CA ALA A 28 -31.50 -2.37 0.90
C ALA A 28 -31.68 -0.86 1.11
N ASP A 29 -31.79 -0.44 2.36
CA ASP A 29 -31.61 0.96 2.73
C ASP A 29 -30.14 1.32 2.55
N ILE A 30 -29.85 2.46 1.93
CA ILE A 30 -28.50 2.86 1.58
C ILE A 30 -28.02 3.98 2.48
N VAL A 31 -26.85 3.79 3.09
CA VAL A 31 -26.12 4.84 3.82
C VAL A 31 -24.76 4.99 3.14
N CYS A 32 -24.49 6.20 2.62
CA CYS A 32 -23.23 6.52 1.97
C CYS A 32 -22.42 7.51 2.81
N CYS A 33 -21.16 7.20 3.05
CA CYS A 33 -20.18 8.13 3.59
C CYS A 33 -19.22 8.53 2.47
N GLY A 34 -19.48 9.69 1.86
CA GLY A 34 -18.61 10.27 0.84
C GLY A 34 -17.60 11.20 1.48
N MET A 35 -16.34 11.13 1.04
CA MET A 35 -15.29 12.04 1.45
C MET A 35 -14.39 12.39 0.27
N PRO A 36 -13.79 13.59 0.24
CA PRO A 36 -12.79 13.93 -0.77
C PRO A 36 -11.49 13.12 -0.52
N GLU A 37 -10.65 13.01 -1.54
CA GLU A 37 -9.43 12.17 -1.50
C GLU A 37 -8.48 12.60 -0.37
N GLU A 38 -8.31 13.90 -0.15
CA GLU A 38 -7.48 14.47 0.92
C GLU A 38 -8.00 14.19 2.35
N ALA A 39 -9.26 13.78 2.47
CA ALA A 39 -9.87 13.38 3.74
C ALA A 39 -9.92 11.85 3.92
N LEU A 40 -9.39 11.09 2.98
CA LEU A 40 -9.37 9.62 3.04
C LEU A 40 -8.26 9.15 3.98
N THR A 41 -8.50 9.31 5.27
CA THR A 41 -7.60 8.88 6.35
C THR A 41 -8.23 7.73 7.14
N ASP A 42 -7.41 6.93 7.79
CA ASP A 42 -7.85 5.81 8.63
C ASP A 42 -8.89 6.24 9.68
N VAL A 43 -8.67 7.40 10.31
CA VAL A 43 -9.59 7.95 11.31
C VAL A 43 -10.95 8.28 10.69
N ASN A 44 -10.98 8.84 9.49
CA ASN A 44 -12.23 9.19 8.81
C ASN A 44 -12.96 7.95 8.29
N ILE A 45 -12.24 6.94 7.85
CA ILE A 45 -12.79 5.62 7.49
C ILE A 45 -13.42 4.99 8.73
N ALA A 46 -12.70 4.93 9.85
CA ALA A 46 -13.19 4.39 11.11
C ALA A 46 -14.45 5.11 11.60
N ASN A 47 -14.47 6.45 11.57
CA ASN A 47 -15.63 7.26 11.93
C ASN A 47 -16.83 6.99 11.04
N SER A 48 -16.63 6.81 9.74
CA SER A 48 -17.67 6.49 8.77
C SER A 48 -18.32 5.14 9.07
N ILE A 49 -17.50 4.13 9.33
CA ILE A 49 -17.96 2.79 9.71
C ILE A 49 -18.75 2.81 11.02
N ALA A 50 -18.23 3.49 12.03
CA ALA A 50 -18.90 3.65 13.31
C ALA A 50 -20.24 4.42 13.15
N TYR A 51 -20.31 5.42 12.29
CA TYR A 51 -21.54 6.14 11.97
C TYR A 51 -22.60 5.21 11.36
N ILE A 52 -22.23 4.42 10.33
CA ILE A 52 -23.15 3.50 9.64
C ILE A 52 -23.74 2.50 10.63
N PHE A 53 -22.92 1.87 11.46
CA PHE A 53 -23.42 0.90 12.44
C PHE A 53 -24.31 1.54 13.53
N ARG A 54 -23.97 2.72 14.00
CA ARG A 54 -24.84 3.45 14.95
C ARG A 54 -26.19 3.82 14.33
N TYR A 55 -26.18 4.26 13.07
CA TYR A 55 -27.42 4.54 12.35
C TYR A 55 -28.26 3.28 12.21
N ALA A 56 -27.69 2.17 11.78
CA ALA A 56 -28.39 0.89 11.64
C ALA A 56 -29.02 0.43 12.97
N GLU A 57 -28.29 0.53 14.07
CA GLU A 57 -28.81 0.26 15.42
C GLU A 57 -29.98 1.17 15.78
N SER A 58 -29.92 2.45 15.46
CA SER A 58 -30.98 3.43 15.78
C SER A 58 -32.30 3.11 15.07
N VAL A 59 -32.25 2.42 13.92
CA VAL A 59 -33.42 2.01 13.16
C VAL A 59 -33.73 0.51 13.32
N GLY A 60 -33.00 -0.20 14.18
CA GLY A 60 -33.23 -1.61 14.51
C GLY A 60 -32.92 -2.57 13.37
N LYS A 61 -32.02 -2.24 12.45
CA LYS A 61 -31.66 -3.05 11.26
C LYS A 61 -30.22 -3.54 11.33
N PRO A 62 -29.93 -4.75 10.79
CA PRO A 62 -28.57 -5.17 10.55
C PRO A 62 -27.93 -4.33 9.42
N ALA A 63 -26.62 -4.23 9.40
CA ALA A 63 -25.88 -3.56 8.33
C ALA A 63 -24.72 -4.40 7.81
N VAL A 64 -24.48 -4.29 6.50
CA VAL A 64 -23.27 -4.76 5.82
C VAL A 64 -22.60 -3.53 5.22
N ILE A 65 -21.35 -3.30 5.57
CA ILE A 65 -20.56 -2.21 5.03
C ILE A 65 -19.64 -2.75 3.94
N ASN A 66 -19.66 -2.12 2.77
CA ASN A 66 -18.69 -2.36 1.71
C ASN A 66 -17.55 -1.34 1.80
N VAL A 67 -16.33 -1.85 1.93
CA VAL A 67 -15.09 -1.07 1.93
C VAL A 67 -14.28 -1.46 0.67
N SER A 68 -14.48 -0.69 -0.40
CA SER A 68 -13.72 -0.86 -1.65
C SER A 68 -12.53 0.10 -1.67
N LEU A 69 -11.70 -0.03 -0.66
CA LEU A 69 -10.46 0.71 -0.43
C LEU A 69 -9.35 -0.30 -0.16
N GLY A 70 -8.11 0.14 -0.31
CA GLY A 70 -6.96 -0.70 -0.03
C GLY A 70 -5.66 0.07 -0.09
N GLY A 71 -4.59 -0.58 0.30
CA GLY A 71 -3.21 -0.14 0.30
C GLY A 71 -2.33 -1.19 0.95
N HIS A 72 -1.04 -0.95 0.90
CA HIS A 72 -0.02 -1.86 1.44
C HIS A 72 0.80 -1.24 2.59
N GLU A 73 0.30 -0.18 3.20
CA GLU A 73 0.88 0.37 4.42
C GLU A 73 0.38 -0.45 5.62
N GLY A 74 1.29 -1.10 6.32
CA GLY A 74 1.01 -1.99 7.43
C GLY A 74 1.78 -3.30 7.38
N ALA A 75 1.68 -4.05 8.47
CA ALA A 75 2.40 -5.32 8.66
C ALA A 75 1.75 -6.53 7.95
N HIS A 76 0.62 -6.36 7.31
CA HIS A 76 -0.19 -7.42 6.66
C HIS A 76 -0.50 -8.63 7.57
N ASP A 77 -0.59 -8.40 8.88
CA ASP A 77 -0.84 -9.43 9.90
C ASP A 77 -2.07 -9.15 10.77
N GLY A 78 -2.93 -8.20 10.36
CA GLY A 78 -4.14 -7.81 11.09
C GLY A 78 -3.90 -6.86 12.26
N THR A 79 -2.66 -6.46 12.53
CA THR A 79 -2.33 -5.61 13.69
C THR A 79 -2.38 -4.12 13.42
N SER A 80 -2.56 -3.71 12.18
CA SER A 80 -2.74 -2.32 11.79
C SER A 80 -4.05 -1.73 12.36
N PHE A 81 -4.17 -0.42 12.37
CA PHE A 81 -5.27 0.27 13.04
C PHE A 81 -6.65 -0.13 12.49
N LEU A 82 -6.84 -0.09 11.16
CA LEU A 82 -8.16 -0.38 10.56
C LEU A 82 -8.57 -1.85 10.71
N PRO A 83 -7.75 -2.87 10.39
CA PRO A 83 -8.09 -4.27 10.64
C PRO A 83 -8.53 -4.53 12.08
N ARG A 84 -7.78 -4.02 13.05
CA ARG A 84 -8.12 -4.18 14.48
C ARG A 84 -9.43 -3.47 14.86
N MET A 85 -9.67 -2.29 14.31
CA MET A 85 -10.92 -1.56 14.53
C MET A 85 -12.10 -2.33 13.92
N PHE A 86 -11.94 -2.90 12.72
CA PHE A 86 -12.97 -3.74 12.09
C PHE A 86 -13.28 -4.95 12.94
N ASP A 87 -12.27 -5.66 13.44
CA ASP A 87 -12.44 -6.81 14.32
C ASP A 87 -13.17 -6.46 15.61
N GLY A 88 -12.88 -5.29 16.18
CA GLY A 88 -13.51 -4.81 17.40
C GLY A 88 -14.98 -4.37 17.23
N ILE A 89 -15.41 -3.99 16.02
CA ILE A 89 -16.75 -3.48 15.77
C ILE A 89 -17.68 -4.48 15.06
N CYS A 90 -17.12 -5.47 14.36
CA CYS A 90 -17.88 -6.54 13.72
C CYS A 90 -18.60 -7.42 14.75
N GLY A 91 -19.73 -7.98 14.37
CA GLY A 91 -20.49 -8.85 15.24
C GLY A 91 -21.89 -9.19 14.69
N LYS A 92 -22.76 -9.67 15.55
CA LYS A 92 -24.12 -10.04 15.15
C LYS A 92 -24.86 -8.84 14.55
N GLY A 93 -25.22 -8.93 13.28
CA GLY A 93 -25.90 -7.86 12.54
C GLY A 93 -24.97 -6.71 12.07
N LYS A 94 -23.67 -6.86 12.25
CA LYS A 94 -22.63 -5.89 11.85
C LYS A 94 -21.53 -6.60 11.07
N LEU A 95 -21.55 -6.49 9.75
CA LEU A 95 -20.58 -7.12 8.87
C LEU A 95 -19.84 -6.07 8.05
N ILE A 96 -18.55 -6.31 7.80
CA ILE A 96 -17.73 -5.49 6.92
C ILE A 96 -17.17 -6.41 5.82
N SER A 97 -17.38 -6.00 4.58
CA SER A 97 -16.80 -6.64 3.40
C SER A 97 -15.70 -5.71 2.86
N VAL A 98 -14.49 -6.23 2.73
CA VAL A 98 -13.30 -5.49 2.29
C VAL A 98 -12.79 -6.10 0.99
N SER A 99 -12.37 -5.25 0.06
CA SER A 99 -11.69 -5.72 -1.17
C SER A 99 -10.31 -6.26 -0.85
N ALA A 100 -9.96 -7.41 -1.43
CA ALA A 100 -8.60 -7.96 -1.32
C ALA A 100 -7.53 -7.10 -2.00
N GLY A 101 -7.92 -6.13 -2.83
CA GLY A 101 -7.02 -5.29 -3.62
C GLY A 101 -6.88 -5.75 -5.07
N ASN A 102 -6.06 -5.02 -5.83
CA ASN A 102 -5.88 -5.21 -7.27
C ASN A 102 -4.47 -5.71 -7.64
N ASN A 103 -3.64 -6.03 -6.66
CA ASN A 103 -2.20 -6.25 -6.81
C ASN A 103 -1.78 -7.72 -6.94
N GLY A 104 -2.71 -8.65 -7.16
CA GLY A 104 -2.42 -10.08 -7.30
C GLY A 104 -1.49 -10.47 -8.47
N GLY A 105 -1.23 -9.55 -9.39
CA GLY A 105 -0.31 -9.72 -10.50
C GLY A 105 0.85 -8.71 -10.50
N THR A 106 1.07 -7.99 -9.39
CA THR A 106 2.13 -6.98 -9.22
C THR A 106 3.07 -7.38 -8.09
N ARG A 107 4.35 -7.01 -8.22
CA ARG A 107 5.40 -7.33 -7.24
C ARG A 107 5.48 -6.24 -6.18
N VAL A 108 4.39 -6.05 -5.45
CA VAL A 108 4.29 -5.04 -4.38
C VAL A 108 4.98 -5.46 -3.09
N HIS A 109 5.27 -6.75 -2.95
CA HIS A 109 5.93 -7.32 -1.78
C HIS A 109 7.37 -7.73 -2.09
N LEU A 110 8.21 -7.70 -1.09
CA LEU A 110 9.60 -8.15 -1.08
C LEU A 110 9.86 -8.84 0.26
N THR A 111 10.46 -10.01 0.23
CA THR A 111 11.04 -10.64 1.41
C THR A 111 12.53 -10.86 1.27
N GLY A 112 13.27 -10.72 2.35
CA GLY A 112 14.70 -10.98 2.39
C GLY A 112 15.21 -11.34 3.78
N GLN A 113 16.19 -12.23 3.84
CA GLN A 113 16.82 -12.65 5.09
C GLN A 113 18.26 -12.14 5.15
N PHE A 114 18.60 -11.46 6.26
CA PHE A 114 19.98 -11.03 6.52
C PHE A 114 20.85 -12.18 6.96
N THR A 115 22.07 -12.21 6.47
CA THR A 115 23.08 -13.21 6.83
C THR A 115 24.39 -12.52 7.21
N GLU A 116 25.33 -13.25 7.80
CA GLU A 116 26.67 -12.71 8.11
C GLU A 116 27.42 -12.21 6.86
N LYS A 117 27.09 -12.71 5.68
CA LYS A 117 27.68 -12.29 4.41
C LYS A 117 26.89 -11.23 3.68
N ASP A 118 25.56 -11.28 3.81
CA ASP A 118 24.61 -10.40 3.13
C ASP A 118 23.73 -9.71 4.18
N ASN A 119 24.31 -8.76 4.88
CA ASN A 119 23.61 -7.94 5.88
C ASN A 119 23.02 -6.65 5.30
N GLU A 120 23.17 -6.43 4.00
CA GLU A 120 22.60 -5.31 3.25
C GLU A 120 21.85 -5.85 2.03
N LEU A 121 20.53 -5.73 2.06
CA LEU A 121 19.62 -6.19 1.00
C LEU A 121 19.15 -5.00 0.17
N LYS A 122 19.47 -4.99 -1.12
CA LYS A 122 19.14 -3.90 -2.05
C LYS A 122 17.96 -4.29 -2.94
N THR A 123 17.14 -3.31 -3.28
CA THR A 123 16.06 -3.43 -4.27
C THR A 123 15.87 -2.11 -5.00
N CYS A 124 15.27 -2.15 -6.19
CA CYS A 124 14.86 -0.96 -6.93
C CYS A 124 13.34 -0.85 -6.94
N VAL A 125 12.82 0.38 -6.97
CA VAL A 125 11.37 0.64 -6.89
C VAL A 125 10.83 1.46 -8.05
N CYS A 126 11.65 2.32 -8.67
CA CYS A 126 11.15 3.23 -9.69
C CYS A 126 12.26 3.72 -10.64
N PRO A 127 12.03 3.70 -11.96
CA PRO A 127 12.92 4.34 -12.92
C PRO A 127 12.61 5.82 -13.17
N GLY A 128 11.56 6.38 -12.58
CA GLY A 128 11.06 7.75 -12.76
C GLY A 128 10.83 8.47 -11.44
N ASP A 129 9.73 9.22 -11.40
CA ASP A 129 9.25 9.88 -10.18
C ASP A 129 8.80 8.84 -9.15
N PHE A 130 9.02 9.12 -7.88
CA PHE A 130 8.55 8.28 -6.79
C PHE A 130 7.71 9.12 -5.82
N ASN A 131 6.40 9.10 -6.03
CA ASN A 131 5.40 9.76 -5.20
C ASN A 131 4.53 8.67 -4.54
N GLY A 132 5.03 8.13 -3.44
CA GLY A 132 4.44 7.00 -2.76
C GLY A 132 5.23 6.60 -1.53
N TYR A 133 5.08 5.37 -1.11
CA TYR A 133 5.72 4.87 0.11
C TYR A 133 6.33 3.48 -0.08
N VAL A 134 7.25 3.15 0.83
CA VAL A 134 7.71 1.79 1.14
C VAL A 134 7.56 1.59 2.64
N ASP A 135 6.90 0.53 3.05
CA ASP A 135 6.77 0.13 4.44
C ASP A 135 7.50 -1.21 4.67
N ALA A 136 8.58 -1.18 5.43
CA ALA A 136 9.48 -2.32 5.66
C ALA A 136 9.44 -2.75 7.12
N TRP A 137 9.20 -4.03 7.35
CA TRP A 137 8.98 -4.63 8.66
C TRP A 137 10.01 -5.70 8.95
N SER A 138 10.64 -5.66 10.12
CA SER A 138 11.39 -6.80 10.63
C SER A 138 10.43 -7.87 11.16
N LYS A 139 10.92 -9.08 11.29
CA LYS A 139 10.13 -10.17 11.87
C LYS A 139 10.01 -10.07 13.40
N THR A 140 10.93 -9.35 14.01
CA THR A 140 11.03 -9.14 15.45
C THR A 140 11.09 -7.64 15.80
N SER A 141 11.51 -7.30 17.01
CA SER A 141 11.84 -5.93 17.40
C SER A 141 13.26 -5.49 17.02
N SER A 142 14.01 -6.32 16.30
CA SER A 142 15.37 -5.98 15.85
C SER A 142 15.33 -4.85 14.82
N PRO A 143 16.14 -3.80 15.00
CA PRO A 143 16.16 -2.67 14.10
C PRO A 143 16.59 -3.04 12.69
N ILE A 144 15.93 -2.42 11.70
CA ILE A 144 16.34 -2.42 10.31
C ILE A 144 16.80 -1.02 9.96
N GLY A 145 18.07 -0.86 9.57
CA GLY A 145 18.57 0.37 8.98
C GLY A 145 18.16 0.48 7.51
N VAL A 146 18.07 1.70 7.00
CA VAL A 146 17.73 1.96 5.61
C VAL A 146 18.65 2.98 4.96
N LYS A 147 18.94 2.77 3.68
CA LYS A 147 19.56 3.77 2.79
C LYS A 147 18.71 3.91 1.55
N MET A 148 18.70 5.11 0.98
CA MET A 148 18.20 5.34 -0.37
C MET A 148 19.38 5.44 -1.33
N PHE A 149 19.24 4.94 -2.55
CA PHE A 149 20.25 5.11 -3.58
C PHE A 149 19.66 5.43 -4.96
N ALA A 150 20.46 6.10 -5.79
CA ALA A 150 20.23 6.21 -7.23
C ALA A 150 21.24 5.32 -7.96
N TYR A 151 20.72 4.42 -8.79
CA TYR A 151 21.52 3.48 -9.57
C TYR A 151 21.45 3.81 -11.05
N ARG A 152 22.59 4.03 -11.68
CA ARG A 152 22.67 4.20 -13.12
C ARG A 152 22.62 2.83 -13.81
N SER A 153 21.56 2.61 -14.57
CA SER A 153 21.22 1.31 -15.17
C SER A 153 21.87 1.06 -16.54
N TYR A 154 22.78 1.92 -17.00
CA TYR A 154 23.54 1.68 -18.22
C TYR A 154 25.06 1.81 -18.00
N TYR A 155 25.85 1.27 -18.91
CA TYR A 155 27.30 1.17 -18.79
C TYR A 155 28.00 2.54 -18.64
N PRO A 156 28.95 2.70 -17.70
CA PRO A 156 29.25 1.78 -16.61
C PRO A 156 28.18 1.86 -15.50
N GLU A 157 27.54 0.70 -15.28
CA GLU A 157 26.51 0.53 -14.28
C GLU A 157 27.07 0.73 -12.86
N LYS A 158 26.42 1.55 -12.05
CA LYS A 158 26.84 1.78 -10.65
C LYS A 158 25.82 2.57 -9.85
N ILE A 159 25.91 2.47 -8.52
CA ILE A 159 25.31 3.43 -7.62
C ILE A 159 26.01 4.78 -7.81
N VAL A 160 25.28 5.82 -8.15
CA VAL A 160 25.77 7.18 -8.41
C VAL A 160 25.49 8.12 -7.25
N TYR A 161 24.56 7.77 -6.37
CA TYR A 161 24.23 8.47 -5.13
C TYR A 161 23.74 7.46 -4.09
N GLU A 162 24.10 7.63 -2.84
CA GLU A 162 23.61 6.86 -1.69
C GLU A 162 23.54 7.77 -0.47
N THR A 163 22.47 7.67 0.31
CA THR A 163 22.35 8.36 1.59
C THR A 163 23.21 7.67 2.66
N PRO A 164 23.49 8.36 3.78
CA PRO A 164 23.94 7.66 4.98
C PRO A 164 22.94 6.57 5.41
N LEU A 165 23.41 5.63 6.22
CA LEU A 165 22.54 4.66 6.87
C LEU A 165 21.72 5.35 7.95
N PHE A 166 20.38 5.26 7.85
CA PHE A 166 19.43 5.71 8.87
C PHE A 166 19.03 4.55 9.77
N PHE A 167 18.75 4.84 11.03
CA PHE A 167 18.24 3.90 12.05
C PHE A 167 19.11 2.64 12.26
N PRO A 168 20.44 2.75 12.33
CA PRO A 168 21.32 1.58 12.45
C PRO A 168 21.14 0.82 13.77
N GLY A 169 20.37 1.32 14.70
CA GLY A 169 20.18 0.71 16.01
C GLY A 169 18.94 1.19 16.77
N GLY A 170 17.94 1.79 16.09
CA GLY A 170 16.77 2.22 16.82
C GLY A 170 15.79 3.11 16.05
N GLU A 171 14.84 3.66 16.80
CA GLU A 171 13.76 4.51 16.31
C GLU A 171 14.25 5.90 15.95
N GLY A 172 13.56 6.55 15.03
CA GLY A 172 13.87 7.91 14.61
C GLY A 172 13.04 8.41 13.45
N GLU A 173 13.28 9.67 13.09
CA GLU A 173 12.70 10.32 11.92
C GLU A 173 13.75 11.17 11.22
N VAL A 174 13.78 11.10 9.89
CA VAL A 174 14.69 11.89 9.05
C VAL A 174 13.94 12.35 7.80
N VAL A 175 14.02 13.63 7.49
CA VAL A 175 13.50 14.20 6.24
C VAL A 175 14.63 14.71 5.37
N TYR A 176 14.73 14.17 4.18
CA TYR A 176 15.62 14.64 3.12
C TYR A 176 14.86 15.54 2.16
N ASP A 177 15.37 16.75 1.99
CA ASP A 177 14.82 17.77 1.10
C ASP A 177 15.91 18.16 0.10
N SER A 178 15.65 17.94 -1.18
CA SER A 178 16.60 18.21 -2.26
C SER A 178 17.03 19.69 -2.33
N SER A 179 16.19 20.61 -1.85
CA SER A 179 16.58 22.04 -1.77
C SER A 179 17.74 22.30 -0.81
N LYS A 180 17.93 21.40 0.17
CA LYS A 180 18.99 21.46 1.19
C LYS A 180 20.11 20.43 0.96
N MET A 181 19.91 19.50 0.04
CA MET A 181 20.78 18.37 -0.26
C MET A 181 21.27 18.43 -1.73
N PRO A 182 22.33 19.20 -2.06
CA PRO A 182 22.77 19.40 -3.46
C PRO A 182 23.11 18.12 -4.21
N GLU A 183 23.57 17.09 -3.50
CA GLU A 183 23.90 15.79 -4.12
C GLU A 183 22.64 15.03 -4.55
N LEU A 184 21.57 15.04 -3.73
CA LEU A 184 20.28 14.50 -4.10
C LEU A 184 19.66 15.28 -5.26
N ALA A 185 19.74 16.63 -5.22
CA ALA A 185 19.18 17.53 -6.22
C ALA A 185 19.75 17.33 -7.64
N ARG A 186 20.86 16.61 -7.80
CA ARG A 186 21.38 16.22 -9.12
C ARG A 186 20.53 15.16 -9.81
N TYR A 187 19.78 14.37 -9.04
CA TYR A 187 19.06 13.20 -9.51
C TYR A 187 17.56 13.29 -9.27
N TYR A 188 17.15 13.86 -8.13
CA TYR A 188 15.76 13.98 -7.70
C TYR A 188 15.48 15.34 -7.07
N GLN A 189 14.29 15.87 -7.30
CA GLN A 189 13.76 17.07 -6.64
C GLN A 189 12.55 16.69 -5.80
N GLY A 190 12.39 17.34 -4.64
CA GLY A 190 11.29 17.09 -3.70
C GLY A 190 11.79 16.59 -2.36
N THR A 191 10.93 15.88 -1.66
CA THR A 191 11.19 15.41 -0.30
C THR A 191 11.02 13.89 -0.20
N ILE A 192 11.77 13.30 0.73
CA ILE A 192 11.57 11.93 1.18
C ILE A 192 11.77 11.88 2.69
N ALA A 193 10.80 11.30 3.39
CA ALA A 193 10.82 11.09 4.83
C ALA A 193 11.06 9.61 5.15
N PHE A 194 11.79 9.38 6.21
CA PHE A 194 12.03 8.06 6.78
C PHE A 194 11.64 8.12 8.25
N ALA A 195 10.75 7.26 8.69
CA ALA A 195 10.37 7.12 10.09
C ALA A 195 10.50 5.67 10.53
N SER A 196 10.93 5.43 11.76
CA SER A 196 11.06 4.08 12.30
C SER A 196 10.61 4.01 13.75
N GLU A 197 9.94 2.91 14.09
CA GLU A 197 9.48 2.63 15.44
C GLU A 197 9.32 1.12 15.69
N ILE A 198 9.18 0.74 16.96
CA ILE A 198 8.66 -0.58 17.32
C ILE A 198 7.14 -0.46 17.45
N ASN A 199 6.42 -1.16 16.58
CA ASN A 199 4.96 -1.13 16.63
C ASN A 199 4.44 -1.72 17.94
N PRO A 200 3.63 -0.97 18.72
CA PRO A 200 3.21 -1.40 20.05
C PRO A 200 2.22 -2.57 20.04
N TYR A 201 1.66 -2.93 18.90
CA TYR A 201 0.64 -3.96 18.80
C TYR A 201 1.18 -5.33 18.41
N ASN A 202 2.21 -5.38 17.56
CA ASN A 202 2.85 -6.63 17.15
C ASN A 202 4.29 -6.79 17.64
N GLY A 203 4.88 -5.73 18.20
CA GLY A 203 6.25 -5.73 18.72
C GLY A 203 7.33 -5.78 17.64
N LYS A 204 6.97 -5.67 16.36
CA LYS A 204 7.90 -5.65 15.24
C LYS A 204 8.48 -4.25 15.05
N PHE A 205 9.74 -4.19 14.65
CA PHE A 205 10.33 -2.94 14.20
C PHE A 205 9.94 -2.69 12.73
N HIS A 206 9.60 -1.45 12.40
CA HIS A 206 9.35 -1.08 11.01
C HIS A 206 9.97 0.26 10.64
N VAL A 207 10.13 0.44 9.33
CA VAL A 207 10.57 1.69 8.71
C VAL A 207 9.57 2.07 7.64
N LEU A 208 8.87 3.18 7.84
CA LEU A 208 8.04 3.81 6.82
C LEU A 208 8.87 4.84 6.05
N ILE A 209 8.80 4.76 4.74
CA ILE A 209 9.44 5.68 3.79
C ILE A 209 8.34 6.33 2.98
N GLU A 210 8.18 7.64 3.10
CA GLU A 210 7.21 8.42 2.31
C GLU A 210 7.95 9.39 1.39
N SER A 211 7.51 9.49 0.15
CA SER A 211 8.26 10.22 -0.87
C SER A 211 7.36 11.04 -1.79
N GLU A 212 7.82 12.27 -2.05
CA GLU A 212 7.37 13.15 -3.13
C GLU A 212 8.61 13.57 -3.93
N LEU A 213 9.19 12.63 -4.67
CA LEU A 213 10.39 12.84 -5.47
C LEU A 213 10.08 12.83 -6.96
N SER A 214 10.44 13.91 -7.64
CA SER A 214 10.45 13.99 -9.10
C SER A 214 11.87 13.81 -9.64
N LYS A 215 12.03 12.96 -10.63
CA LYS A 215 13.31 12.71 -11.29
C LYS A 215 13.75 13.94 -12.09
N VAL A 216 15.00 14.30 -11.97
CA VAL A 216 15.58 15.43 -12.73
C VAL A 216 15.73 15.06 -14.20
N GLU A 217 15.22 15.88 -15.09
CA GLU A 217 15.42 15.74 -16.54
C GLU A 217 16.80 16.23 -16.93
N SER A 218 17.81 15.36 -16.83
CA SER A 218 19.18 15.63 -17.26
C SER A 218 19.81 14.39 -17.88
N SER A 219 20.85 14.57 -18.69
CA SER A 219 21.61 13.42 -19.24
C SER A 219 22.28 12.58 -18.15
N GLU A 220 22.59 13.17 -17.00
CA GLU A 220 23.17 12.47 -15.85
C GLU A 220 22.15 11.60 -15.13
N ALA A 221 20.91 12.08 -15.00
CA ALA A 221 19.83 11.39 -14.29
C ALA A 221 18.97 10.47 -15.18
N ALA A 222 19.03 10.61 -16.50
CA ALA A 222 18.10 9.99 -17.44
C ALA A 222 17.91 8.46 -17.27
N TYR A 223 18.99 7.76 -16.91
CA TYR A 223 19.00 6.30 -16.77
C TYR A 223 19.08 5.84 -15.32
N ASN A 224 18.83 6.74 -14.37
CA ASN A 224 18.88 6.37 -12.96
C ASN A 224 17.58 5.69 -12.53
N VAL A 225 17.72 4.77 -11.60
CA VAL A 225 16.65 4.04 -10.95
C VAL A 225 16.76 4.30 -9.45
N LEU A 226 15.66 4.63 -8.82
CA LEU A 226 15.58 4.76 -7.37
C LEU A 226 15.52 3.39 -6.72
N GLY A 227 16.28 3.20 -5.65
CA GLY A 227 16.25 1.98 -4.86
C GLY A 227 16.52 2.23 -3.38
N PHE A 228 16.27 1.18 -2.60
CA PHE A 228 16.51 1.14 -1.17
C PHE A 228 17.40 -0.03 -0.80
N ALA A 229 18.22 0.17 0.23
CA ALA A 229 19.00 -0.87 0.86
C ALA A 229 18.55 -0.99 2.32
N PHE A 230 18.12 -2.17 2.72
CA PHE A 230 17.80 -2.51 4.10
C PHE A 230 19.01 -3.19 4.73
N VAL A 231 19.34 -2.80 5.96
CA VAL A 231 20.51 -3.32 6.70
C VAL A 231 20.03 -3.88 8.03
N GLY A 232 20.33 -5.13 8.29
CA GLY A 232 19.89 -5.81 9.51
C GLY A 232 20.90 -6.83 10.03
N ASP A 233 20.65 -7.34 11.22
CA ASP A 233 21.48 -8.36 11.85
C ASP A 233 21.26 -9.73 11.22
N ALA A 234 22.31 -10.52 11.18
CA ALA A 234 22.26 -11.88 10.65
C ALA A 234 21.19 -12.73 11.37
N GLY A 235 20.34 -13.38 10.60
CA GLY A 235 19.21 -14.18 11.09
C GLY A 235 17.88 -13.42 11.16
N GLU A 236 17.88 -12.09 11.06
CA GLU A 236 16.65 -11.31 10.95
C GLU A 236 16.12 -11.33 9.49
N GLN A 237 14.84 -11.08 9.33
CA GLN A 237 14.15 -11.03 8.04
C GLN A 237 13.48 -9.67 7.90
N VAL A 238 13.47 -9.15 6.68
CA VAL A 238 12.66 -8.00 6.28
C VAL A 238 11.56 -8.45 5.32
N ASP A 239 10.34 -8.01 5.58
CA ASP A 239 9.24 -8.02 4.64
C ASP A 239 8.89 -6.56 4.34
N ALA A 240 8.78 -6.19 3.07
CA ALA A 240 8.52 -4.82 2.67
C ALA A 240 7.43 -4.75 1.62
N TRP A 241 6.63 -3.69 1.69
CA TRP A 241 5.59 -3.39 0.71
C TRP A 241 5.82 -2.01 0.10
N VAL A 242 5.47 -1.89 -1.17
CA VAL A 242 5.50 -0.61 -1.90
C VAL A 242 4.08 -0.23 -2.33
N GLY A 243 3.79 1.06 -2.38
CA GLY A 243 2.48 1.58 -2.77
C GLY A 243 2.04 1.10 -4.18
N ASP A 244 0.76 0.97 -4.39
CA ASP A 244 0.07 0.33 -5.54
C ASP A 244 0.56 0.69 -6.95
N ARG A 245 1.26 1.81 -7.11
CA ARG A 245 1.74 2.29 -8.42
C ARG A 245 3.15 1.81 -8.75
N TYR A 246 3.79 1.08 -7.84
CA TYR A 246 5.20 0.70 -7.92
C TYR A 246 5.36 -0.79 -7.71
N GLU A 247 6.52 -1.29 -8.11
CA GLU A 247 6.92 -2.68 -7.92
C GLU A 247 8.38 -2.74 -7.46
N PHE A 248 8.71 -3.72 -6.64
CA PHE A 248 10.11 -4.06 -6.38
C PHE A 248 10.70 -4.84 -7.55
N PHE A 249 11.91 -4.48 -7.96
CA PHE A 249 12.61 -5.19 -9.02
C PHE A 249 14.14 -5.18 -8.84
N SER A 250 14.80 -6.16 -9.42
CA SER A 250 16.26 -6.22 -9.46
C SER A 250 16.80 -5.58 -10.73
N GLN A 251 18.04 -5.05 -10.67
CA GLN A 251 18.77 -4.47 -11.80
C GLN A 251 20.09 -5.20 -12.05
N GLY A 252 20.03 -6.53 -12.15
CA GLY A 252 21.23 -7.38 -12.22
C GLY A 252 21.95 -7.56 -10.87
N PHE A 253 21.45 -6.92 -9.82
CA PHE A 253 21.85 -7.07 -8.42
C PHE A 253 20.61 -6.88 -7.53
N GLY A 254 20.74 -7.28 -6.27
CA GLY A 254 19.68 -7.11 -5.27
C GLY A 254 18.48 -8.04 -5.46
N LEU A 255 17.46 -7.80 -4.66
CA LEU A 255 16.22 -8.57 -4.62
C LEU A 255 15.20 -7.98 -5.57
N GLY A 256 14.44 -8.83 -6.24
CA GLY A 256 13.19 -8.46 -6.91
C GLY A 256 12.03 -8.64 -5.95
N GLY A 257 10.91 -8.00 -6.25
CA GLY A 257 9.66 -8.28 -5.56
C GLY A 257 9.06 -9.62 -5.97
N ASP A 258 8.12 -10.08 -5.18
CA ASP A 258 7.34 -11.29 -5.41
C ASP A 258 5.82 -10.98 -5.49
N TYR A 259 5.01 -11.99 -5.73
CA TYR A 259 3.55 -11.89 -5.84
C TYR A 259 2.84 -12.36 -4.57
N ASP A 260 3.60 -12.70 -3.54
CA ASP A 260 3.07 -13.12 -2.26
C ASP A 260 2.59 -11.90 -1.46
N TYR A 261 1.75 -12.12 -0.46
CA TYR A 261 1.24 -11.06 0.44
C TYR A 261 0.69 -9.82 -0.27
N SER A 262 0.09 -10.00 -1.46
CA SER A 262 -0.50 -8.93 -2.28
C SER A 262 -1.92 -8.53 -1.89
N ILE A 263 -2.48 -9.13 -0.84
CA ILE A 263 -3.75 -8.71 -0.26
C ILE A 263 -3.54 -7.39 0.48
N SER A 264 -4.44 -6.44 0.27
CA SER A 264 -4.43 -5.15 0.96
C SER A 264 -4.38 -5.31 2.49
N ASP A 265 -3.62 -4.48 3.19
CA ASP A 265 -3.51 -4.51 4.65
C ASP A 265 -4.87 -4.39 5.34
N LEU A 266 -5.77 -3.52 4.82
CA LEU A 266 -7.14 -3.37 5.33
C LEU A 266 -7.94 -4.67 5.35
N ALA A 267 -7.60 -5.62 4.51
CA ALA A 267 -8.31 -6.88 4.33
C ALA A 267 -7.73 -8.04 5.16
N THR A 268 -6.80 -7.75 6.07
CA THR A 268 -6.11 -8.76 6.90
C THR A 268 -6.79 -9.01 8.25
N GLY A 269 -7.91 -8.33 8.56
CA GLY A 269 -8.65 -8.52 9.81
C GLY A 269 -9.32 -9.90 9.91
N ASP A 270 -9.46 -10.42 11.12
CA ASP A 270 -10.03 -11.74 11.41
C ASP A 270 -11.56 -11.79 11.28
N SER A 271 -12.24 -10.66 11.47
CA SER A 271 -13.71 -10.57 11.50
C SER A 271 -14.32 -9.96 10.23
N THR A 272 -13.50 -9.61 9.26
CA THR A 272 -13.94 -9.06 7.98
C THR A 272 -14.16 -10.15 6.93
N ILE A 273 -14.98 -9.86 5.93
CA ILE A 273 -15.14 -10.70 4.74
C ILE A 273 -14.26 -10.14 3.64
N THR A 274 -13.09 -10.72 3.47
CA THR A 274 -12.16 -10.34 2.39
C THR A 274 -12.61 -10.95 1.07
N VAL A 275 -12.79 -10.09 0.05
CA VAL A 275 -13.33 -10.47 -1.25
C VAL A 275 -12.33 -10.21 -2.35
N GLY A 276 -11.86 -11.28 -2.99
CA GLY A 276 -11.07 -11.24 -4.23
C GLY A 276 -11.97 -11.22 -5.46
N ALA A 277 -11.52 -10.55 -6.51
CA ALA A 277 -12.21 -10.54 -7.79
C ALA A 277 -11.74 -11.68 -8.70
N TYR A 278 -12.63 -12.13 -9.58
CA TYR A 278 -12.29 -13.01 -10.68
C TYR A 278 -12.99 -12.58 -11.98
N ASN A 279 -12.41 -12.92 -13.11
CA ASN A 279 -13.03 -12.64 -14.40
C ASN A 279 -14.18 -13.59 -14.66
N SER A 280 -15.42 -13.08 -14.57
CA SER A 280 -16.63 -13.87 -14.87
C SER A 280 -16.88 -14.01 -16.38
N LYS A 281 -16.27 -13.12 -17.21
CA LYS A 281 -16.40 -13.10 -18.67
C LYS A 281 -15.09 -12.67 -19.28
N ASN A 282 -14.55 -13.49 -20.17
CA ASN A 282 -13.36 -13.14 -20.97
C ASN A 282 -13.73 -12.35 -22.25
N PHE A 283 -15.03 -12.30 -22.54
CA PHE A 283 -15.55 -11.60 -23.72
C PHE A 283 -16.91 -10.98 -23.37
N TYR A 284 -17.10 -9.71 -23.68
CA TYR A 284 -18.41 -9.05 -23.53
C TYR A 284 -18.55 -7.85 -24.47
N LYS A 285 -19.79 -7.46 -24.73
CA LYS A 285 -20.13 -6.28 -25.50
C LYS A 285 -20.50 -5.15 -24.54
N SER A 286 -19.80 -4.03 -24.65
CA SER A 286 -20.09 -2.84 -23.84
C SER A 286 -21.46 -2.25 -24.19
N ILE A 287 -21.97 -1.36 -23.32
CA ILE A 287 -23.23 -0.62 -23.59
C ILE A 287 -23.12 0.17 -24.90
N GLY A 288 -21.95 0.70 -25.25
CA GLY A 288 -21.66 1.40 -26.49
C GLY A 288 -21.47 0.49 -27.72
N GLY A 289 -21.63 -0.83 -27.57
CA GLY A 289 -21.53 -1.81 -28.66
C GLY A 289 -20.10 -2.27 -28.96
N GLN A 290 -19.09 -1.81 -28.23
CA GLN A 290 -17.70 -2.22 -28.40
C GLN A 290 -17.49 -3.62 -27.84
N GLU A 291 -16.84 -4.48 -28.59
CA GLU A 291 -16.42 -5.82 -28.13
C GLU A 291 -15.13 -5.70 -27.32
N ILE A 292 -15.12 -6.28 -26.12
CA ILE A 292 -14.01 -6.28 -25.16
C ILE A 292 -13.60 -7.74 -24.98
N ASN A 293 -12.31 -8.03 -25.20
CA ASN A 293 -11.67 -9.35 -25.04
C ASN A 293 -10.70 -9.32 -23.88
#